data_3bc2c12b2dc3177961ab02526a4955b0
#
_entry.id   3bc2c12b2dc3177961ab02526a4955b0
#
_cell.length_a   1.000
_cell.length_b   1.000
_cell.length_c   1.000
_cell.angle_alpha   90.00
_cell.angle_beta   90.00
_cell.angle_gamma   90.00
#
_symmetry.space_group_name_H-M   'P 1'
#
loop_
_entity.id
_entity.type
_entity.pdbx_description
1 polymer ?
#
loop_
_entity_poly.entity_id
_entity_poly.type
_entity_poly.pdbx_seq_one_letter_code
_entity_poly.pdbx_strand_id
1 'polypeptide(L)'
;LIKFRKPGENTIAIDAKNQVSRNDWIKWAEGCWDDVHETDTLNTAAAKSEDDTRHICPLQLEVIRRCVLLYSNPGEIVFSPFTGIGSEGFMSLGGRSPKTGKQIADQRRFYGCELKDEYFRQALKNLSLAVSQSNKAQQMDLFAEVPA
;
A
#
# COMPACT_ATOMS: atom_id res chain seq x y z
N LEU A 1 2.75 -7.06 -14.41
CA LEU A 1 1.48 -7.05 -13.68
C LEU A 1 0.39 -7.67 -14.54
N ILE A 2 -0.34 -8.66 -13.99
CA ILE A 2 -1.49 -9.28 -14.66
C ILE A 2 -2.75 -8.79 -13.95
N LYS A 3 -3.71 -8.21 -14.69
CA LYS A 3 -4.98 -7.72 -14.16
C LYS A 3 -6.11 -8.64 -14.59
N PHE A 4 -6.87 -9.12 -13.62
CA PHE A 4 -8.14 -9.83 -13.85
C PHE A 4 -9.29 -8.89 -13.50
N ARG A 5 -10.36 -8.93 -14.31
CA ARG A 5 -11.58 -8.18 -14.05
C ARG A 5 -12.72 -9.16 -13.80
N LYS A 6 -13.45 -8.97 -12.71
CA LYS A 6 -14.70 -9.68 -12.47
C LYS A 6 -15.74 -9.27 -13.54
N PRO A 7 -16.51 -10.19 -14.09
CA PRO A 7 -17.62 -9.87 -14.98
C PRO A 7 -18.65 -8.92 -14.31
N GLY A 8 -19.25 -8.05 -15.11
CA GLY A 8 -20.20 -7.04 -14.64
C GLY A 8 -19.56 -5.64 -14.51
N GLU A 9 -20.38 -4.68 -14.13
CA GLU A 9 -19.94 -3.29 -13.91
C GLU A 9 -19.68 -3.04 -12.43
N ASN A 10 -18.75 -2.15 -12.14
CA ASN A 10 -18.53 -1.65 -10.77
C ASN A 10 -19.71 -0.73 -10.42
N THR A 11 -20.26 -0.88 -9.22
CA THR A 11 -21.32 -0.01 -8.69
C THR A 11 -20.86 1.45 -8.64
N ILE A 12 -19.58 1.67 -8.35
CA ILE A 12 -18.93 2.98 -8.34
C ILE A 12 -17.72 2.90 -9.27
N ALA A 13 -17.63 3.80 -10.24
CA ALA A 13 -16.49 3.88 -11.12
C ALA A 13 -15.24 4.28 -10.33
N ILE A 14 -14.07 3.74 -10.71
CA ILE A 14 -12.80 4.11 -10.07
C ILE A 14 -12.42 5.51 -10.54
N ASP A 15 -12.26 6.42 -9.60
CA ASP A 15 -11.91 7.82 -9.82
C ASP A 15 -10.38 8.04 -9.74
N ALA A 16 -9.65 7.37 -10.63
CA ALA A 16 -8.20 7.53 -10.68
C ALA A 16 -7.77 8.96 -11.04
N LYS A 17 -8.63 9.73 -11.73
CA LYS A 17 -8.31 11.12 -12.17
C LYS A 17 -8.10 12.07 -11.01
N ASN A 18 -8.84 11.90 -9.91
CA ASN A 18 -8.69 12.72 -8.71
C ASN A 18 -7.64 12.20 -7.73
N GLN A 19 -7.14 10.98 -7.93
CA GLN A 19 -6.17 10.35 -7.06
C GLN A 19 -4.73 10.40 -7.60
N VAL A 20 -4.59 10.52 -8.92
CA VAL A 20 -3.29 10.45 -9.61
C VAL A 20 -3.15 11.65 -10.54
N SER A 21 -2.03 12.37 -10.43
CA SER A 21 -1.74 13.48 -11.35
C SER A 21 -1.67 12.97 -12.79
N ARG A 22 -1.98 13.86 -13.77
CA ARG A 22 -1.85 13.51 -15.19
C ARG A 22 -0.46 13.04 -15.56
N ASN A 23 0.57 13.68 -14.99
CA ASN A 23 1.97 13.34 -15.28
C ASN A 23 2.33 11.96 -14.71
N ASP A 24 1.91 11.66 -13.50
CA ASP A 24 2.11 10.33 -12.90
C ASP A 24 1.35 9.26 -13.69
N TRP A 25 0.11 9.56 -14.12
CA TRP A 25 -0.68 8.63 -14.90
C TRP A 25 -0.01 8.29 -16.24
N ILE A 26 0.50 9.29 -16.96
CA ILE A 26 1.25 9.08 -18.22
C ILE A 26 2.45 8.18 -17.97
N LYS A 27 3.24 8.49 -16.94
CA LYS A 27 4.42 7.70 -16.56
C LYS A 27 4.07 6.26 -16.16
N TRP A 28 2.97 6.07 -15.44
CA TRP A 28 2.56 4.73 -15.00
C TRP A 28 1.85 3.92 -16.10
N ALA A 29 1.41 4.57 -17.17
CA ALA A 29 0.87 3.90 -18.35
C ALA A 29 1.96 3.28 -19.24
N GLU A 30 3.24 3.61 -19.02
CA GLU A 30 4.36 2.97 -19.67
C GLU A 30 4.46 1.48 -19.33
N GLY A 31 4.97 0.69 -20.26
CA GLY A 31 5.06 -0.76 -20.10
C GLY A 31 6.08 -1.22 -19.06
N CYS A 32 7.00 -0.37 -18.64
CA CYS A 32 8.03 -0.64 -17.65
C CYS A 32 8.12 0.50 -16.65
N TRP A 33 8.16 0.16 -15.35
CA TRP A 33 8.35 1.12 -14.25
C TRP A 33 9.80 1.06 -13.76
N ASP A 34 10.68 1.83 -14.39
CA ASP A 34 12.12 1.88 -14.10
C ASP A 34 12.48 2.75 -12.88
N ASP A 35 11.51 3.51 -12.37
CA ASP A 35 11.65 4.40 -11.21
C ASP A 35 11.24 3.76 -9.86
N VAL A 36 10.97 2.47 -9.85
CA VAL A 36 10.67 1.73 -8.62
C VAL A 36 11.97 1.25 -7.97
N HIS A 37 12.20 1.70 -6.74
CA HIS A 37 13.35 1.24 -5.97
C HIS A 37 13.15 -0.21 -5.49
N GLU A 38 14.04 -1.11 -5.88
CA GLU A 38 13.96 -2.53 -5.53
C GLU A 38 13.95 -2.77 -4.01
N THR A 39 14.63 -1.92 -3.25
CA THR A 39 14.76 -2.02 -1.79
C THR A 39 13.68 -1.24 -1.03
N ASP A 40 12.70 -0.63 -1.72
CA ASP A 40 11.56 0.05 -1.07
C ASP A 40 10.50 -0.96 -0.63
N THR A 41 10.83 -1.71 0.40
CA THR A 41 10.03 -2.80 0.96
C THR A 41 9.92 -2.67 2.48
N LEU A 42 8.96 -3.34 3.09
CA LEU A 42 8.94 -3.49 4.54
C LEU A 42 10.10 -4.38 5.01
N ASN A 43 10.57 -4.13 6.24
CA ASN A 43 11.66 -4.89 6.83
C ASN A 43 11.24 -6.34 7.10
N THR A 44 11.85 -7.26 6.40
CA THR A 44 11.61 -8.71 6.53
C THR A 44 12.43 -9.36 7.64
N ALA A 45 13.50 -8.72 8.10
CA ALA A 45 14.39 -9.33 9.09
C ALA A 45 13.71 -9.64 10.42
N ALA A 46 12.70 -8.84 10.78
CA ALA A 46 11.93 -9.02 12.02
C ALA A 46 10.96 -10.20 12.01
N ALA A 47 10.71 -10.81 10.84
CA ALA A 47 9.78 -11.93 10.66
C ALA A 47 10.48 -13.24 10.30
N LYS A 48 11.82 -13.24 10.21
CA LYS A 48 12.58 -14.45 9.89
C LYS A 48 12.67 -15.37 11.10
N SER A 49 12.24 -16.63 10.96
CA SER A 49 12.64 -17.73 11.80
C SER A 49 13.94 -18.35 11.30
N GLU A 50 14.68 -19.11 12.13
CA GLU A 50 15.95 -19.76 11.75
C GLU A 50 15.83 -20.68 10.54
N ASP A 51 14.64 -21.26 10.31
CA ASP A 51 14.36 -22.16 9.18
C ASP A 51 13.93 -21.43 7.90
N ASP A 52 13.78 -20.10 7.91
CA ASP A 52 13.08 -19.33 6.88
C ASP A 52 14.04 -18.52 5.98
N THR A 53 15.08 -19.15 5.50
CA THR A 53 16.22 -18.46 4.89
C THR A 53 16.00 -17.92 3.48
N ARG A 54 14.89 -18.24 2.76
CA ARG A 54 14.83 -17.97 1.33
C ARG A 54 13.50 -17.40 0.75
N HIS A 55 12.41 -17.24 1.50
CA HIS A 55 11.11 -17.02 0.86
C HIS A 55 10.41 -15.69 1.13
N ILE A 56 11.01 -14.77 1.89
CA ILE A 56 10.40 -13.46 2.08
C ILE A 56 10.92 -12.51 1.02
N CYS A 57 10.15 -12.34 -0.05
CA CYS A 57 10.38 -11.35 -1.08
C CYS A 57 9.20 -10.38 -1.07
N PRO A 58 9.19 -9.37 -0.18
CA PRO A 58 8.07 -8.43 -0.12
C PRO A 58 8.03 -7.62 -1.40
N LEU A 59 6.80 -7.35 -1.87
CA LEU A 59 6.58 -6.47 -3.01
C LEU A 59 6.98 -5.03 -2.64
N GLN A 60 7.53 -4.31 -3.61
CA GLN A 60 7.90 -2.91 -3.44
C GLN A 60 6.67 -2.05 -3.12
N LEU A 61 6.81 -1.18 -2.15
CA LEU A 61 5.72 -0.34 -1.65
C LEU A 61 5.18 0.61 -2.71
N GLU A 62 6.06 1.13 -3.59
CA GLU A 62 5.62 1.98 -4.69
C GLU A 62 4.77 1.23 -5.72
N VAL A 63 5.06 -0.04 -6.02
CA VAL A 63 4.20 -0.88 -6.88
C VAL A 63 2.81 -1.02 -6.27
N ILE A 64 2.75 -1.33 -4.97
CA ILE A 64 1.49 -1.47 -4.24
C ILE A 64 0.73 -0.14 -4.27
N ARG A 65 1.39 0.97 -3.96
CA ARG A 65 0.79 2.31 -3.95
C ARG A 65 0.13 2.64 -5.30
N ARG A 66 0.85 2.44 -6.40
CA ARG A 66 0.30 2.67 -7.74
C ARG A 66 -0.91 1.79 -8.03
N CYS A 67 -0.84 0.51 -7.69
CA CYS A 67 -1.97 -0.40 -7.89
C CYS A 67 -3.20 0.03 -7.09
N VAL A 68 -3.03 0.39 -5.82
CA VAL A 68 -4.13 0.84 -4.96
C VAL A 68 -4.77 2.11 -5.52
N LEU A 69 -3.97 3.10 -5.93
CA LEU A 69 -4.47 4.37 -6.50
C LEU A 69 -5.17 4.19 -7.85
N LEU A 70 -4.68 3.29 -8.69
CA LEU A 70 -5.23 3.05 -10.03
C LEU A 70 -6.50 2.18 -10.02
N TYR A 71 -6.67 1.35 -9.00
CA TYR A 71 -7.69 0.29 -9.04
C TYR A 71 -8.65 0.27 -7.84
N SER A 72 -8.59 1.29 -6.96
CA SER A 72 -9.55 1.43 -5.87
C SER A 72 -9.86 2.89 -5.56
N ASN A 73 -11.05 3.14 -5.02
CA ASN A 73 -11.44 4.44 -4.49
C ASN A 73 -11.12 4.56 -2.98
N PRO A 74 -11.02 5.79 -2.44
CA PRO A 74 -10.97 6.01 -0.99
C PRO A 74 -12.07 5.25 -0.25
N GLY A 75 -11.72 4.63 0.88
CA GLY A 75 -12.66 3.86 1.71
C GLY A 75 -13.06 2.49 1.17
N GLU A 76 -12.68 2.12 -0.06
CA GLU A 76 -12.91 0.77 -0.59
C GLU A 76 -12.04 -0.29 0.10
N ILE A 77 -12.38 -1.54 -0.12
CA ILE A 77 -11.67 -2.69 0.45
C ILE A 77 -10.54 -3.12 -0.49
N VAL A 78 -9.34 -3.21 0.05
CA VAL A 78 -8.22 -3.94 -0.54
C VAL A 78 -8.10 -5.27 0.18
N PHE A 79 -8.09 -6.36 -0.57
CA PHE A 79 -7.99 -7.71 -0.03
C PHE A 79 -6.74 -8.41 -0.53
N SER A 80 -5.96 -8.99 0.40
CA SER A 80 -4.81 -9.84 0.08
C SER A 80 -5.01 -11.24 0.65
N PRO A 81 -5.11 -12.28 -0.19
CA PRO A 81 -5.20 -13.66 0.28
C PRO A 81 -3.87 -14.22 0.80
N PHE A 82 -2.76 -13.51 0.55
CA PHE A 82 -1.39 -13.88 0.93
C PHE A 82 -0.69 -12.68 1.52
N THR A 83 -1.14 -12.23 2.68
CA THR A 83 -0.75 -10.95 3.30
C THR A 83 0.75 -10.87 3.64
N GLY A 84 1.39 -11.99 3.93
CA GLY A 84 2.78 -11.99 4.37
C GLY A 84 2.98 -11.09 5.60
N ILE A 85 3.94 -10.18 5.49
CA ILE A 85 4.20 -9.17 6.54
C ILE A 85 3.33 -7.90 6.41
N GLY A 86 2.33 -7.91 5.53
CA GLY A 86 1.30 -6.86 5.43
C GLY A 86 1.64 -5.67 4.54
N SER A 87 2.46 -5.84 3.50
CA SER A 87 2.88 -4.72 2.64
C SER A 87 1.70 -4.03 1.95
N GLU A 88 0.75 -4.80 1.40
CA GLU A 88 -0.46 -4.27 0.77
C GLU A 88 -1.33 -3.51 1.76
N GLY A 89 -1.51 -4.06 2.95
CA GLY A 89 -2.26 -3.41 4.02
C GLY A 89 -1.58 -2.15 4.52
N PHE A 90 -0.26 -2.17 4.68
CA PHE A 90 0.53 -1.01 5.09
C PHE A 90 0.29 0.18 4.16
N MET A 91 0.43 0.00 2.85
CA MET A 91 0.19 1.08 1.90
C MET A 91 -1.29 1.49 1.82
N SER A 92 -2.22 0.53 1.86
CA SER A 92 -3.67 0.78 1.80
C SER A 92 -4.17 1.61 2.97
N LEU A 93 -3.58 1.44 4.15
CA LEU A 93 -3.89 2.18 5.38
C LEU A 93 -3.12 3.51 5.52
N GLY A 94 -2.41 3.94 4.48
CA GLY A 94 -1.70 5.22 4.47
C GLY A 94 -0.31 5.17 5.13
N GLY A 95 0.31 4.00 5.18
CA GLY A 95 1.70 3.87 5.60
C GLY A 95 2.64 4.63 4.66
N ARG A 96 3.69 5.20 5.23
CA ARG A 96 4.69 5.99 4.51
C ARG A 96 5.88 5.12 4.10
N SER A 97 6.21 5.09 2.81
CA SER A 97 7.41 4.42 2.33
C SER A 97 8.67 4.97 3.02
N PRO A 98 9.51 4.14 3.60
CA PRO A 98 10.74 4.58 4.26
C PRO A 98 11.79 5.12 3.27
N LYS A 99 11.73 4.76 2.01
CA LYS A 99 12.67 5.21 0.97
C LYS A 99 12.21 6.46 0.25
N THR A 100 10.95 6.50 -0.16
CA THR A 100 10.44 7.59 -0.99
C THR A 100 9.67 8.64 -0.20
N GLY A 101 9.27 8.34 1.03
CA GLY A 101 8.38 9.16 1.84
C GLY A 101 6.95 9.22 1.32
N LYS A 102 6.64 8.54 0.21
CA LYS A 102 5.29 8.53 -0.38
C LYS A 102 4.33 7.70 0.45
N GLN A 103 3.08 8.14 0.49
CA GLN A 103 1.96 7.47 1.15
C GLN A 103 0.70 7.62 0.32
N ILE A 104 -0.38 6.96 0.71
CA ILE A 104 -1.74 7.17 0.21
C ILE A 104 -2.45 8.05 1.24
N ALA A 105 -2.88 9.26 0.84
CA ALA A 105 -3.55 10.20 1.74
C ALA A 105 -4.94 9.69 2.15
N ASP A 106 -5.74 9.29 1.17
CA ASP A 106 -7.09 8.78 1.39
C ASP A 106 -7.06 7.27 1.57
N GLN A 107 -7.21 6.83 2.82
CA GLN A 107 -7.07 5.42 3.20
C GLN A 107 -8.12 4.52 2.54
N ARG A 108 -7.75 3.23 2.40
CA ARG A 108 -8.64 2.11 2.11
C ARG A 108 -8.86 1.30 3.38
N ARG A 109 -9.87 0.44 3.35
CA ARG A 109 -9.99 -0.64 4.33
C ARG A 109 -9.19 -1.84 3.85
N PHE A 110 -8.53 -2.54 4.76
CA PHE A 110 -7.73 -3.70 4.40
C PHE A 110 -8.23 -4.95 5.08
N TYR A 111 -8.30 -6.03 4.30
CA TYR A 111 -8.52 -7.39 4.79
C TYR A 111 -7.44 -8.30 4.21
N GLY A 112 -6.92 -9.20 5.03
CA GLY A 112 -5.88 -10.10 4.57
C GLY A 112 -5.90 -11.43 5.30
N CYS A 113 -5.35 -12.46 4.65
CA CYS A 113 -5.17 -13.79 5.21
C CYS A 113 -3.68 -14.11 5.24
N GLU A 114 -3.21 -14.65 6.35
CA GLU A 114 -1.85 -15.16 6.50
C GLU A 114 -1.87 -16.41 7.38
N LEU A 115 -1.23 -17.47 6.93
CA LEU A 115 -1.21 -18.75 7.64
C LEU A 115 -0.05 -18.86 8.61
N LYS A 116 1.05 -18.13 8.35
CA LYS A 116 2.24 -18.20 9.18
C LYS A 116 2.16 -17.21 10.33
N ASP A 117 2.15 -17.70 11.56
CA ASP A 117 1.98 -16.91 12.78
C ASP A 117 2.98 -15.75 12.91
N GLU A 118 4.26 -15.98 12.59
CA GLU A 118 5.30 -14.97 12.66
C GLU A 118 5.04 -13.82 11.69
N TYR A 119 4.60 -14.15 10.47
CA TYR A 119 4.24 -13.15 9.45
C TYR A 119 2.99 -12.40 9.84
N PHE A 120 1.98 -13.09 10.34
CA PHE A 120 0.76 -12.48 10.85
C PHE A 120 1.05 -11.48 11.98
N ARG A 121 1.85 -11.87 12.97
CA ARG A 121 2.25 -10.97 14.06
C ARG A 121 3.03 -9.75 13.56
N GLN A 122 3.92 -9.95 12.58
CA GLN A 122 4.65 -8.83 11.96
C GLN A 122 3.72 -7.94 11.13
N ALA A 123 2.76 -8.52 10.41
CA ALA A 123 1.74 -7.77 9.68
C ALA A 123 0.95 -6.86 10.62
N LEU A 124 0.48 -7.35 11.76
CA LEU A 124 -0.23 -6.52 12.75
C LEU A 124 0.58 -5.31 13.21
N LYS A 125 1.89 -5.48 13.45
CA LYS A 125 2.78 -4.37 13.82
C LYS A 125 2.89 -3.35 12.69
N ASN A 126 3.08 -3.82 11.46
CA ASN A 126 3.20 -2.96 10.30
C ASN A 126 1.89 -2.19 10.01
N LEU A 127 0.74 -2.85 10.11
CA LEU A 127 -0.57 -2.21 9.94
C LEU A 127 -0.83 -1.16 11.03
N SER A 128 -0.50 -1.45 12.29
CA SER A 128 -0.60 -0.49 13.39
C SER A 128 0.29 0.73 13.17
N LEU A 129 1.51 0.53 12.66
CA LEU A 129 2.41 1.61 12.29
C LEU A 129 1.82 2.48 11.16
N ALA A 130 1.24 1.86 10.12
CA ALA A 130 0.61 2.58 9.01
C ALA A 130 -0.52 3.49 9.51
N VAL A 131 -1.41 2.98 10.34
CA VAL A 131 -2.51 3.77 10.94
C VAL A 131 -1.96 4.93 11.77
N SER A 132 -0.93 4.71 12.58
CA SER A 132 -0.30 5.77 13.36
C SER A 132 0.32 6.86 12.49
N GLN A 133 0.98 6.49 11.39
CA GLN A 133 1.57 7.45 10.45
C GLN A 133 0.51 8.26 9.73
N SER A 134 -0.58 7.62 9.29
CA SER A 134 -1.68 8.28 8.61
C SER A 134 -2.41 9.28 9.51
N ASN A 135 -2.70 8.91 10.75
CA ASN A 135 -3.35 9.81 11.72
C ASN A 135 -2.49 11.06 11.99
N LYS A 136 -1.17 10.89 12.10
CA LYS A 136 -0.25 12.04 12.26
C LYS A 136 -0.26 12.95 11.04
N ALA A 137 -0.28 12.41 9.82
CA ALA A 137 -0.33 13.22 8.61
C ALA A 137 -1.62 14.03 8.55
N GLN A 138 -2.78 13.42 8.81
CA GLN A 138 -4.07 14.13 8.84
C GLN A 138 -4.11 15.22 9.89
N GLN A 139 -3.53 15.00 11.08
CA GLN A 139 -3.44 16.04 12.10
C GLN A 139 -2.59 17.23 11.66
N MET A 140 -1.44 16.96 11.01
CA MET A 140 -0.57 18.03 10.51
C MET A 140 -1.26 18.89 9.45
N ASP A 141 -2.01 18.27 8.54
CA ASP A 141 -2.76 18.99 7.50
C ASP A 141 -3.84 19.90 8.11
N LEU A 142 -4.56 19.42 9.13
CA LEU A 142 -5.55 20.24 9.86
C LEU A 142 -4.94 21.49 10.53
N PHE A 143 -3.72 21.38 11.04
CA PHE A 143 -3.03 22.55 11.65
C PHE A 143 -2.44 23.50 10.60
N ALA A 144 -2.13 23.01 9.40
CA ALA A 144 -1.63 23.85 8.31
C ALA A 144 -2.72 24.73 7.68
N GLU A 145 -3.99 24.35 7.81
CA GLU A 145 -5.14 25.09 7.28
C GLU A 145 -5.67 26.19 8.22
N VAL A 146 -5.11 26.34 9.45
CA VAL A 146 -5.50 27.40 10.37
C VAL A 146 -4.76 28.68 9.98
N PRO A 147 -5.42 29.71 9.40
CA PRO A 147 -4.78 30.99 9.10
C PRO A 147 -4.39 31.69 10.41
N ALA A 148 -3.21 32.30 10.40
CA ALA A 148 -2.68 33.09 11.49
C ALA A 148 -3.50 34.37 11.73
#